data_71cc16ae41ecc4803f3993abe766963c
#
_entry.id   71cc16ae41ecc4803f3993abe766963c
#
_cell.length_a   1.000
_cell.length_b   1.000
_cell.length_c   1.000
_cell.angle_alpha   90.00
_cell.angle_beta   90.00
_cell.angle_gamma   90.00
#
_symmetry.space_group_name_H-M   'P 1'
#
loop_
_entity.id
_entity.type
_entity.pdbx_description
1 polymer ?
#
loop_
_entity_poly.entity_id
_entity_poly.type
_entity_poly.pdbx_seq_one_letter_code
_entity_poly.pdbx_strand_id
1 'polypeptide(L)'
;VASPACFLSMRSIEQVKVDIAYSRTNVKLVGISGGISYGALGMSHHSLQDLAVMRAIPGLDIVLPADRHETRQAVMQLALSDRPAYIRIGRNPVEDVHSSADFPFQIGKAIQLADGDDLTIIAAGELVRTALDASELLRGRGIGCRVLDMHTIKPLDDQAVLRAARETGRIITLEEHSIHGGLGGAVAEIVVGQLLAVDSDALVDVFQMGRGV
;
A
#
# COMPACT_ATOMS: atom_id res chain seq x y z
N VAL A 1 -6.71 -18.72 2.60
CA VAL A 1 -6.65 -19.15 1.18
C VAL A 1 -5.47 -18.44 0.52
N ALA A 2 -4.53 -19.19 -0.07
CA ALA A 2 -3.37 -18.64 -0.74
C ALA A 2 -3.37 -19.03 -2.23
N SER A 3 -3.11 -18.04 -3.11
CA SER A 3 -3.02 -18.22 -4.56
C SER A 3 -2.27 -17.04 -5.19
N PRO A 4 -1.79 -17.13 -6.44
CA PRO A 4 -1.28 -15.96 -7.13
C PRO A 4 -2.27 -14.80 -7.10
N ALA A 5 -1.76 -13.59 -6.82
CA ALA A 5 -2.57 -12.40 -6.63
C ALA A 5 -3.49 -12.11 -7.81
N CYS A 6 -2.98 -12.28 -9.04
CA CYS A 6 -3.75 -12.12 -10.28
C CYS A 6 -4.96 -13.06 -10.37
N PHE A 7 -4.85 -14.30 -9.84
CA PHE A 7 -5.95 -15.26 -9.91
C PHE A 7 -7.01 -14.98 -8.85
N LEU A 8 -6.60 -14.64 -7.63
CA LEU A 8 -7.54 -14.24 -6.58
C LEU A 8 -8.34 -13.00 -6.96
N SER A 9 -7.67 -11.99 -7.54
CA SER A 9 -8.31 -10.72 -7.87
C SER A 9 -9.17 -10.76 -9.13
N MET A 10 -8.83 -11.61 -10.13
CA MET A 10 -9.48 -11.55 -11.43
C MET A 10 -10.39 -12.76 -11.69
N ARG A 11 -10.00 -13.97 -11.28
CA ARG A 11 -10.79 -15.17 -11.53
C ARG A 11 -11.82 -15.45 -10.45
N SER A 12 -11.57 -15.02 -9.21
CA SER A 12 -12.41 -15.30 -8.05
C SER A 12 -13.11 -14.06 -7.50
N ILE A 13 -13.17 -12.96 -8.27
CA ILE A 13 -13.66 -11.69 -7.77
C ILE A 13 -15.11 -11.73 -7.30
N GLU A 14 -15.95 -12.48 -7.97
CA GLU A 14 -17.35 -12.65 -7.59
C GLU A 14 -17.46 -13.35 -6.23
N GLN A 15 -16.73 -14.45 -6.02
CA GLN A 15 -16.70 -15.18 -4.76
C GLN A 15 -16.11 -14.31 -3.63
N VAL A 16 -15.05 -13.53 -3.92
CA VAL A 16 -14.49 -12.59 -2.94
C VAL A 16 -15.53 -11.56 -2.53
N LYS A 17 -16.29 -11.02 -3.50
CA LYS A 17 -17.33 -10.03 -3.24
C LYS A 17 -18.49 -10.59 -2.44
N VAL A 18 -19.05 -11.74 -2.88
CA VAL A 18 -20.32 -12.26 -2.36
C VAL A 18 -20.09 -13.20 -1.18
N ASP A 19 -19.24 -14.21 -1.35
CA ASP A 19 -19.10 -15.26 -0.35
C ASP A 19 -18.20 -14.84 0.82
N ILE A 20 -17.28 -13.90 0.58
CA ILE A 20 -16.33 -13.46 1.60
C ILE A 20 -16.72 -12.11 2.18
N ALA A 21 -16.70 -11.03 1.37
CA ALA A 21 -16.85 -9.67 1.90
C ALA A 21 -18.31 -9.37 2.28
N TYR A 22 -19.29 -9.61 1.40
CA TYR A 22 -20.70 -9.37 1.70
C TYR A 22 -21.19 -10.24 2.86
N SER A 23 -20.82 -11.52 2.86
CA SER A 23 -21.16 -12.48 3.92
C SER A 23 -20.36 -12.26 5.21
N ARG A 24 -19.40 -11.34 5.22
CA ARG A 24 -18.54 -11.00 6.37
C ARG A 24 -17.87 -12.22 7.00
N THR A 25 -17.42 -13.15 6.16
CA THR A 25 -16.75 -14.36 6.62
C THR A 25 -15.33 -14.06 7.12
N ASN A 26 -14.89 -14.79 8.15
CA ASN A 26 -13.52 -14.67 8.67
C ASN A 26 -12.51 -15.39 7.75
N VAL A 27 -12.37 -14.91 6.50
CA VAL A 27 -11.45 -15.46 5.49
C VAL A 27 -10.32 -14.47 5.22
N LYS A 28 -9.07 -14.96 5.25
CA LYS A 28 -7.88 -14.22 4.86
C LYS A 28 -7.42 -14.75 3.50
N LEU A 29 -7.42 -13.87 2.51
CA LEU A 29 -6.92 -14.13 1.16
C LEU A 29 -5.45 -13.71 1.08
N VAL A 30 -4.57 -14.64 0.75
CA VAL A 30 -3.13 -14.37 0.58
C VAL A 30 -2.81 -14.34 -0.90
N GLY A 31 -2.67 -13.14 -1.46
CA GLY A 31 -2.23 -12.91 -2.82
C GLY A 31 -0.71 -12.97 -2.90
N ILE A 32 -0.18 -14.02 -3.52
CA ILE A 32 1.25 -14.23 -3.70
C ILE A 32 1.69 -13.62 -5.01
N SER A 33 2.88 -13.02 -5.06
CA SER A 33 3.49 -12.49 -6.28
C SER A 33 2.68 -11.37 -6.92
N GLY A 34 2.46 -10.30 -6.15
CA GLY A 34 1.90 -9.06 -6.69
C GLY A 34 2.77 -8.41 -7.77
N GLY A 35 2.24 -7.39 -8.42
CA GLY A 35 2.97 -6.62 -9.41
C GLY A 35 3.45 -7.43 -10.61
N ILE A 36 4.69 -7.20 -11.04
CA ILE A 36 5.34 -7.86 -12.19
C ILE A 36 6.32 -8.96 -11.78
N SER A 37 6.31 -9.39 -10.53
CA SER A 37 7.31 -10.29 -9.95
C SER A 37 7.36 -11.69 -10.60
N TYR A 38 6.35 -12.10 -11.36
CA TYR A 38 6.39 -13.31 -12.18
C TYR A 38 7.28 -13.21 -13.42
N GLY A 39 7.70 -11.98 -13.81
CA GLY A 39 8.66 -11.78 -14.90
C GLY A 39 8.22 -12.40 -16.23
N ALA A 40 8.93 -13.42 -16.69
CA ALA A 40 8.74 -14.04 -18.01
C ALA A 40 7.36 -14.66 -18.26
N LEU A 41 6.55 -14.93 -17.23
CA LEU A 41 5.18 -15.43 -17.42
C LEU A 41 4.22 -14.35 -17.94
N GLY A 42 4.61 -13.09 -17.87
CA GLY A 42 3.92 -11.96 -18.50
C GLY A 42 2.53 -11.68 -17.93
N MET A 43 1.72 -10.97 -18.71
CA MET A 43 0.41 -10.43 -18.30
C MET A 43 -0.57 -11.43 -17.70
N SER A 44 -0.50 -12.69 -18.08
CA SER A 44 -1.39 -13.72 -17.51
C SER A 44 -1.14 -13.99 -16.02
N HIS A 45 0.04 -13.60 -15.51
CA HIS A 45 0.45 -13.81 -14.11
C HIS A 45 0.80 -12.49 -13.39
N HIS A 46 1.03 -11.41 -14.11
CA HIS A 46 1.24 -10.11 -13.51
C HIS A 46 -0.04 -9.63 -12.80
N SER A 47 0.11 -9.00 -11.65
CA SER A 47 -0.99 -8.52 -10.82
C SER A 47 -0.84 -7.01 -10.58
N LEU A 48 -1.15 -6.22 -11.61
CA LEU A 48 -1.09 -4.76 -11.58
C LEU A 48 -2.45 -4.10 -11.36
N GLN A 49 -3.51 -4.87 -11.16
CA GLN A 49 -4.88 -4.41 -11.00
C GLN A 49 -5.55 -4.94 -9.72
N ASP A 50 -4.89 -5.80 -8.98
CA ASP A 50 -5.46 -6.48 -7.81
C ASP A 50 -5.91 -5.51 -6.72
N LEU A 51 -5.09 -4.49 -6.42
CA LEU A 51 -5.46 -3.50 -5.41
C LEU A 51 -6.68 -2.69 -5.83
N ALA A 52 -6.76 -2.27 -7.09
CA ALA A 52 -7.90 -1.53 -7.62
C ALA A 52 -9.20 -2.32 -7.46
N VAL A 53 -9.17 -3.59 -7.86
CA VAL A 53 -10.33 -4.49 -7.80
C VAL A 53 -10.73 -4.78 -6.35
N MET A 54 -9.77 -5.16 -5.50
CA MET A 54 -10.03 -5.48 -4.10
C MET A 54 -10.45 -4.25 -3.30
N ARG A 55 -9.89 -3.07 -3.59
CA ARG A 55 -10.24 -1.81 -2.94
C ARG A 55 -11.69 -1.41 -3.17
N ALA A 56 -12.23 -1.71 -4.36
CA ALA A 56 -13.62 -1.44 -4.69
C ALA A 56 -14.65 -2.29 -3.89
N ILE A 57 -14.21 -3.41 -3.27
CA ILE A 57 -15.12 -4.30 -2.53
C ILE A 57 -15.31 -3.77 -1.10
N PRO A 58 -16.54 -3.40 -0.67
CA PRO A 58 -16.77 -2.96 0.71
C PRO A 58 -16.46 -4.05 1.74
N GLY A 59 -15.96 -3.63 2.92
CA GLY A 59 -15.77 -4.54 4.07
C GLY A 59 -14.55 -5.45 4.02
N LEU A 60 -13.72 -5.36 2.98
CA LEU A 60 -12.48 -6.11 2.82
C LEU A 60 -11.28 -5.25 3.26
N ASP A 61 -10.49 -5.70 4.21
CA ASP A 61 -9.23 -5.06 4.58
C ASP A 61 -8.13 -5.45 3.59
N ILE A 62 -7.18 -4.53 3.31
CA ILE A 62 -6.10 -4.76 2.34
C ILE A 62 -4.76 -4.36 2.95
N VAL A 63 -3.85 -5.31 3.04
CA VAL A 63 -2.54 -5.14 3.68
C VAL A 63 -1.41 -5.58 2.75
N LEU A 64 -0.37 -4.75 2.62
CA LEU A 64 0.82 -4.96 1.81
C LEU A 64 2.08 -4.79 2.67
N PRO A 65 2.52 -5.80 3.39
CA PRO A 65 3.69 -5.68 4.24
C PRO A 65 4.97 -5.48 3.42
N ALA A 66 5.89 -4.67 3.96
CA ALA A 66 7.13 -4.29 3.29
C ALA A 66 8.22 -5.36 3.41
N ASP A 67 8.29 -6.05 4.55
CA ASP A 67 9.31 -7.05 4.84
C ASP A 67 8.76 -8.25 5.63
N ARG A 68 9.67 -9.16 6.04
CA ARG A 68 9.30 -10.35 6.83
C ARG A 68 8.78 -10.01 8.23
N HIS A 69 9.31 -8.95 8.84
CA HIS A 69 8.92 -8.54 10.21
C HIS A 69 7.52 -7.96 10.18
N GLU A 70 7.25 -7.12 9.22
CA GLU A 70 5.93 -6.55 9.00
C GLU A 70 4.92 -7.61 8.54
N THR A 71 5.32 -8.54 7.67
CA THR A 71 4.49 -9.70 7.29
C THR A 71 4.06 -10.50 8.52
N ARG A 72 4.99 -10.74 9.46
CA ARG A 72 4.68 -11.43 10.72
C ARG A 72 3.62 -10.68 11.53
N GLN A 73 3.80 -9.37 11.72
CA GLN A 73 2.86 -8.53 12.48
C GLN A 73 1.48 -8.48 11.80
N ALA A 74 1.46 -8.29 10.47
CA ALA A 74 0.24 -8.27 9.68
C ALA A 74 -0.55 -9.58 9.81
N VAL A 75 0.13 -10.72 9.63
CA VAL A 75 -0.50 -12.04 9.76
C VAL A 75 -1.05 -12.27 11.16
N MET A 76 -0.30 -11.90 12.21
CA MET A 76 -0.76 -12.06 13.59
C MET A 76 -2.00 -11.21 13.88
N GLN A 77 -2.02 -9.93 13.47
CA GLN A 77 -3.20 -9.07 13.68
C GLN A 77 -4.39 -9.53 12.84
N LEU A 78 -4.18 -9.92 11.59
CA LEU A 78 -5.25 -10.45 10.74
C LEU A 78 -5.82 -11.77 11.29
N ALA A 79 -4.98 -12.64 11.87
CA ALA A 79 -5.44 -13.89 12.47
C ALA A 79 -6.35 -13.66 13.69
N LEU A 80 -6.15 -12.58 14.42
CA LEU A 80 -6.96 -12.19 15.57
C LEU A 80 -8.20 -11.37 15.20
N SER A 81 -8.33 -10.94 13.96
CA SER A 81 -9.47 -10.18 13.45
C SER A 81 -10.51 -11.11 12.84
N ASP A 82 -11.78 -10.82 13.07
CA ASP A 82 -12.91 -11.53 12.41
C ASP A 82 -13.26 -10.94 11.03
N ARG A 83 -12.61 -9.86 10.62
CA ARG A 83 -12.87 -9.20 9.34
C ARG A 83 -12.21 -9.96 8.18
N PRO A 84 -12.88 -10.06 7.01
CA PRO A 84 -12.22 -10.56 5.82
C PRO A 84 -11.08 -9.64 5.40
N ALA A 85 -9.99 -10.21 4.91
CA ALA A 85 -8.84 -9.44 4.48
C ALA A 85 -8.14 -10.04 3.26
N TYR A 86 -7.54 -9.15 2.48
CA TYR A 86 -6.59 -9.48 1.42
C TYR A 86 -5.20 -9.02 1.86
N ILE A 87 -4.25 -9.94 1.98
CA ILE A 87 -2.85 -9.64 2.21
C ILE A 87 -2.07 -9.97 0.94
N ARG A 88 -1.33 -8.97 0.40
CA ARG A 88 -0.48 -9.15 -0.77
C ARG A 88 0.97 -9.31 -0.35
N ILE A 89 1.57 -10.42 -0.72
CA ILE A 89 2.96 -10.75 -0.40
C ILE A 89 3.75 -10.81 -1.70
N GLY A 90 4.91 -10.17 -1.71
CA GLY A 90 5.85 -10.23 -2.80
C GLY A 90 6.43 -11.63 -3.03
N ARG A 91 7.11 -11.80 -4.16
CA ARG A 91 7.78 -13.05 -4.52
C ARG A 91 9.28 -13.03 -4.27
N ASN A 92 9.88 -11.88 -4.52
CA ASN A 92 11.32 -11.73 -4.44
C ASN A 92 11.75 -11.46 -3.00
N PRO A 93 12.94 -11.92 -2.58
CA PRO A 93 13.54 -11.47 -1.34
C PRO A 93 13.69 -9.95 -1.35
N VAL A 94 13.33 -9.31 -0.25
CA VAL A 94 13.55 -7.88 0.00
C VAL A 94 14.44 -7.72 1.22
N GLU A 95 15.20 -6.62 1.24
CA GLU A 95 15.95 -6.23 2.43
C GLU A 95 14.98 -5.79 3.53
N ASP A 96 15.29 -6.13 4.76
CA ASP A 96 14.48 -5.74 5.90
C ASP A 96 14.44 -4.22 6.03
N VAL A 97 13.26 -3.69 6.20
CA VAL A 97 12.98 -2.29 6.53
C VAL A 97 13.05 -2.10 8.05
N HIS A 98 12.52 -3.08 8.77
CA HIS A 98 12.49 -3.12 10.22
C HIS A 98 13.61 -4.03 10.76
N SER A 99 14.33 -3.58 11.79
CA SER A 99 15.44 -4.35 12.38
C SER A 99 14.98 -5.57 13.19
N SER A 100 13.72 -5.61 13.60
CA SER A 100 13.11 -6.70 14.37
C SER A 100 11.59 -6.66 14.20
N ALA A 101 10.88 -7.65 14.76
CA ALA A 101 9.40 -7.61 14.79
C ALA A 101 8.82 -6.79 15.97
N ASP A 102 9.68 -6.14 16.75
CA ASP A 102 9.27 -5.31 17.89
C ASP A 102 9.21 -3.82 17.47
N PHE A 103 8.13 -3.47 16.80
CA PHE A 103 7.80 -2.10 16.40
C PHE A 103 6.28 -1.90 16.44
N PRO A 104 5.81 -0.65 16.56
CA PRO A 104 4.37 -0.38 16.60
C PRO A 104 3.75 -0.63 15.21
N PHE A 105 3.08 -1.77 15.06
CA PHE A 105 2.30 -2.11 13.88
C PHE A 105 0.81 -2.10 14.22
N GLN A 106 0.03 -1.41 13.43
CA GLN A 106 -1.43 -1.39 13.56
C GLN A 106 -2.06 -1.29 12.17
N ILE A 107 -2.95 -2.21 11.82
CA ILE A 107 -3.72 -2.15 10.58
C ILE A 107 -4.44 -0.80 10.49
N GLY A 108 -4.28 -0.09 9.37
CA GLY A 108 -4.87 1.23 9.14
C GLY A 108 -4.05 2.40 9.68
N LYS A 109 -2.81 2.17 10.14
CA LYS A 109 -1.88 3.21 10.58
C LYS A 109 -0.56 3.13 9.82
N ALA A 110 -0.16 4.24 9.19
CA ALA A 110 1.13 4.33 8.52
C ALA A 110 2.27 4.40 9.53
N ILE A 111 3.45 3.90 9.12
CA ILE A 111 4.69 3.99 9.90
C ILE A 111 5.60 5.01 9.23
N GLN A 112 6.03 6.03 9.97
CA GLN A 112 7.03 6.96 9.48
C GLN A 112 8.43 6.37 9.67
N LEU A 113 9.14 6.15 8.57
CA LEU A 113 10.46 5.53 8.55
C LEU A 113 11.60 6.53 8.38
N ALA A 114 11.35 7.67 7.74
CA ALA A 114 12.29 8.77 7.60
C ALA A 114 11.56 10.10 7.76
N ASP A 115 12.29 11.12 8.24
CA ASP A 115 11.77 12.47 8.41
C ASP A 115 12.33 13.43 7.36
N GLY A 116 11.53 14.45 7.01
CA GLY A 116 11.88 15.49 6.05
C GLY A 116 10.70 16.40 5.75
N ASP A 117 11.02 17.64 5.34
CA ASP A 117 10.03 18.72 5.19
C ASP A 117 9.81 19.17 3.74
N ASP A 118 10.65 18.72 2.78
CA ASP A 118 10.57 19.18 1.39
C ASP A 118 9.55 18.37 0.57
N LEU A 119 9.45 17.06 0.86
CA LEU A 119 8.47 16.15 0.21
C LEU A 119 8.21 14.91 1.06
N THR A 120 7.12 14.22 0.77
CA THR A 120 6.81 12.90 1.36
C THR A 120 6.73 11.83 0.27
N ILE A 121 7.42 10.70 0.47
CA ILE A 121 7.17 9.47 -0.30
C ILE A 121 6.27 8.57 0.54
N ILE A 122 5.11 8.21 0.00
CA ILE A 122 4.20 7.22 0.56
C ILE A 122 4.38 5.94 -0.23
N ALA A 123 4.90 4.90 0.39
CA ALA A 123 5.19 3.64 -0.27
C ALA A 123 4.45 2.47 0.38
N ALA A 124 4.25 1.38 -0.34
CA ALA A 124 3.65 0.17 0.18
C ALA A 124 4.36 -1.09 -0.34
N GLY A 125 4.38 -2.13 0.49
CA GLY A 125 4.96 -3.43 0.15
C GLY A 125 6.45 -3.36 -0.15
N GLU A 126 6.89 -4.15 -1.12
CA GLU A 126 8.31 -4.28 -1.48
C GLU A 126 9.01 -2.96 -1.85
N LEU A 127 8.25 -1.94 -2.26
CA LEU A 127 8.82 -0.66 -2.67
C LEU A 127 9.12 0.31 -1.51
N VAL A 128 8.80 -0.04 -0.28
CA VAL A 128 9.17 0.76 0.90
C VAL A 128 10.70 0.85 1.06
N ARG A 129 11.43 -0.24 0.82
CA ARG A 129 12.90 -0.21 0.82
C ARG A 129 13.44 0.76 -0.23
N THR A 130 12.89 0.70 -1.44
CA THR A 130 13.25 1.64 -2.53
C THR A 130 12.96 3.11 -2.15
N ALA A 131 11.87 3.37 -1.43
CA ALA A 131 11.55 4.71 -0.94
C ALA A 131 12.58 5.21 0.07
N LEU A 132 13.05 4.35 0.98
CA LEU A 132 14.11 4.68 1.93
C LEU A 132 15.44 4.99 1.22
N ASP A 133 15.85 4.14 0.29
CA ASP A 133 17.07 4.36 -0.50
C ASP A 133 17.01 5.68 -1.28
N ALA A 134 15.86 5.98 -1.88
CA ALA A 134 15.63 7.26 -2.55
C ALA A 134 15.73 8.45 -1.59
N SER A 135 15.18 8.34 -0.37
CA SER A 135 15.26 9.40 0.64
C SER A 135 16.69 9.68 1.08
N GLU A 136 17.53 8.64 1.22
CA GLU A 136 18.95 8.80 1.55
C GLU A 136 19.71 9.51 0.43
N LEU A 137 19.46 9.16 -0.83
CA LEU A 137 20.06 9.83 -1.99
C LEU A 137 19.63 11.30 -2.09
N LEU A 138 18.37 11.61 -1.80
CA LEU A 138 17.85 12.97 -1.76
C LEU A 138 18.49 13.79 -0.64
N ARG A 139 18.63 13.20 0.55
CA ARG A 139 19.33 13.83 1.68
C ARG A 139 20.76 14.21 1.34
N GLY A 140 21.48 13.36 0.60
CA GLY A 140 22.82 13.66 0.09
C GLY A 140 22.86 14.85 -0.87
N ARG A 141 21.71 15.29 -1.37
CA ARG A 141 21.52 16.49 -2.24
C ARG A 141 20.91 17.69 -1.49
N GLY A 142 20.74 17.59 -0.18
CA GLY A 142 20.15 18.64 0.64
C GLY A 142 18.62 18.71 0.58
N ILE A 143 17.96 17.64 0.14
CA ILE A 143 16.49 17.55 0.05
C ILE A 143 15.99 16.66 1.20
N GLY A 144 15.17 17.22 2.09
CA GLY A 144 14.53 16.52 3.20
C GLY A 144 13.32 15.73 2.74
N CYS A 145 13.43 14.39 2.71
CA CYS A 145 12.37 13.52 2.24
C CYS A 145 11.81 12.67 3.39
N ARG A 146 10.54 12.87 3.71
CA ARG A 146 9.77 12.00 4.63
C ARG A 146 9.39 10.71 3.91
N VAL A 147 9.49 9.57 4.59
CA VAL A 147 9.02 8.28 4.07
C VAL A 147 7.95 7.73 5.00
N LEU A 148 6.78 7.46 4.43
CA LEU A 148 5.68 6.77 5.09
C LEU A 148 5.51 5.38 4.48
N ASP A 149 5.65 4.37 5.33
CA ASP A 149 5.25 3.01 5.00
C ASP A 149 3.74 2.88 5.21
N MET A 150 3.03 2.78 4.10
CA MET A 150 1.58 2.64 4.07
C MET A 150 1.19 1.18 3.85
N HIS A 151 1.56 0.34 4.79
CA HIS A 151 1.33 -1.11 4.72
C HIS A 151 -0.15 -1.50 4.63
N THR A 152 -1.06 -0.61 4.96
CA THR A 152 -2.50 -0.85 4.84
C THR A 152 -3.12 0.10 3.82
N ILE A 153 -3.66 -0.47 2.73
CA ILE A 153 -4.33 0.28 1.67
C ILE A 153 -5.81 0.51 2.00
N LYS A 154 -6.38 -0.39 2.81
CA LYS A 154 -7.77 -0.27 3.26
C LYS A 154 -7.96 -0.97 4.62
N PRO A 155 -8.36 -0.21 5.66
CA PRO A 155 -8.52 1.24 5.67
C PRO A 155 -7.18 1.97 5.53
N LEU A 156 -7.15 3.08 4.80
CA LEU A 156 -5.94 3.92 4.70
C LEU A 156 -5.80 4.80 5.95
N ASP A 157 -4.59 5.25 6.28
CA ASP A 157 -4.37 6.27 7.30
C ASP A 157 -4.56 7.68 6.72
N ASP A 158 -5.82 8.11 6.62
CA ASP A 158 -6.20 9.42 6.10
C ASP A 158 -5.45 10.56 6.81
N GLN A 159 -5.25 10.43 8.13
CA GLN A 159 -4.58 11.47 8.91
C GLN A 159 -3.10 11.58 8.57
N ALA A 160 -2.42 10.47 8.29
CA ALA A 160 -1.03 10.50 7.85
C ALA A 160 -0.90 11.16 6.46
N VAL A 161 -1.82 10.85 5.54
CA VAL A 161 -1.87 11.48 4.21
C VAL A 161 -2.11 12.98 4.32
N LEU A 162 -3.10 13.40 5.11
CA LEU A 162 -3.43 14.82 5.29
C LEU A 162 -2.32 15.60 5.98
N ARG A 163 -1.64 15.00 6.97
CA ARG A 163 -0.46 15.64 7.57
C ARG A 163 0.65 15.81 6.55
N ALA A 164 0.99 14.76 5.78
CA ALA A 164 1.98 14.84 4.73
C ALA A 164 1.66 15.95 3.71
N ALA A 165 0.41 16.02 3.26
CA ALA A 165 -0.04 17.05 2.32
C ALA A 165 0.14 18.47 2.85
N ARG A 166 -0.19 18.71 4.13
CA ARG A 166 -0.09 20.04 4.74
C ARG A 166 1.34 20.43 5.08
N GLU A 167 2.15 19.50 5.55
CA GLU A 167 3.48 19.78 6.08
C GLU A 167 4.55 19.84 4.99
N THR A 168 4.50 18.94 4.01
CA THR A 168 5.51 18.90 2.93
C THR A 168 5.00 19.46 1.61
N GLY A 169 3.69 19.57 1.39
CA GLY A 169 3.06 20.11 0.18
C GLY A 169 3.29 19.28 -1.10
N ARG A 170 4.12 18.25 -1.03
CA ARG A 170 4.48 17.39 -2.17
C ARG A 170 4.45 15.93 -1.75
N ILE A 171 3.66 15.13 -2.45
CA ILE A 171 3.54 13.69 -2.19
C ILE A 171 3.90 12.91 -3.46
N ILE A 172 4.79 11.93 -3.28
CA ILE A 172 5.08 10.91 -4.29
C ILE A 172 4.55 9.59 -3.75
N THR A 173 3.70 8.89 -4.51
CA THR A 173 3.27 7.54 -4.17
C THR A 173 4.09 6.51 -4.92
N LEU A 174 4.52 5.45 -4.23
CA LEU A 174 5.37 4.41 -4.80
C LEU A 174 4.76 3.04 -4.52
N GLU A 175 4.30 2.39 -5.57
CA GLU A 175 3.64 1.08 -5.51
C GLU A 175 3.94 0.22 -6.72
N GLU A 176 3.97 -1.10 -6.56
CA GLU A 176 4.07 -2.04 -7.67
C GLU A 176 2.66 -2.39 -8.18
N HIS A 177 2.05 -1.44 -8.88
CA HIS A 177 0.67 -1.51 -9.37
C HIS A 177 0.50 -0.59 -10.59
N SER A 178 -0.59 -0.72 -11.31
CA SER A 178 -1.05 0.29 -12.28
C SER A 178 -1.34 1.61 -11.58
N ILE A 179 -1.20 2.73 -12.26
CA ILE A 179 -1.57 4.06 -11.72
C ILE A 179 -3.06 4.19 -11.39
N HIS A 180 -3.89 3.27 -11.84
CA HIS A 180 -5.35 3.33 -11.66
C HIS A 180 -5.81 2.51 -10.44
N GLY A 181 -6.37 3.19 -9.44
CA GLY A 181 -7.09 2.56 -8.32
C GLY A 181 -6.23 1.91 -7.23
N GLY A 182 -4.89 2.01 -7.29
CA GLY A 182 -3.98 1.55 -6.25
C GLY A 182 -3.81 2.55 -5.09
N LEU A 183 -2.62 2.54 -4.47
CA LEU A 183 -2.23 3.46 -3.39
C LEU A 183 -2.32 4.92 -3.84
N GLY A 184 -1.77 5.24 -5.01
CA GLY A 184 -1.79 6.62 -5.52
C GLY A 184 -3.20 7.14 -5.72
N GLY A 185 -4.11 6.30 -6.26
CA GLY A 185 -5.53 6.63 -6.36
C GLY A 185 -6.16 6.90 -4.99
N ALA A 186 -5.87 6.06 -3.98
CA ALA A 186 -6.39 6.23 -2.62
C ALA A 186 -5.89 7.52 -1.96
N VAL A 187 -4.60 7.84 -2.11
CA VAL A 187 -4.02 9.09 -1.60
C VAL A 187 -4.66 10.31 -2.28
N ALA A 188 -4.81 10.28 -3.61
CA ALA A 188 -5.44 11.36 -4.36
C ALA A 188 -6.90 11.59 -3.94
N GLU A 189 -7.68 10.53 -3.73
CA GLU A 189 -9.07 10.62 -3.24
C GLU A 189 -9.17 11.35 -1.89
N ILE A 190 -8.23 11.09 -0.95
CA ILE A 190 -8.19 11.77 0.34
C ILE A 190 -7.80 13.24 0.17
N VAL A 191 -6.73 13.52 -0.58
CA VAL A 191 -6.25 14.89 -0.79
C VAL A 191 -7.31 15.75 -1.45
N VAL A 192 -7.91 15.28 -2.54
CA VAL A 192 -8.96 16.01 -3.27
C VAL A 192 -10.24 16.11 -2.45
N GLY A 193 -10.68 15.02 -1.83
CA GLY A 193 -11.96 14.96 -1.12
C GLY A 193 -11.99 15.72 0.20
N GLN A 194 -10.85 15.82 0.91
CA GLN A 194 -10.83 16.41 2.25
C GLN A 194 -9.99 17.68 2.35
N LEU A 195 -8.85 17.77 1.66
CA LEU A 195 -7.98 18.92 1.76
C LEU A 195 -8.47 20.07 0.85
N LEU A 196 -8.66 19.79 -0.44
CA LEU A 196 -9.05 20.83 -1.40
C LEU A 196 -10.52 21.26 -1.25
N ALA A 197 -11.37 20.41 -0.68
CA ALA A 197 -12.76 20.79 -0.38
C ALA A 197 -12.89 21.77 0.81
N VAL A 198 -11.87 21.81 1.71
CA VAL A 198 -11.87 22.67 2.90
C VAL A 198 -11.01 23.92 2.70
N ASP A 199 -9.95 23.82 1.90
CA ASP A 199 -9.00 24.90 1.63
C ASP A 199 -8.73 24.98 0.12
N SER A 200 -9.44 25.90 -0.54
CA SER A 200 -9.33 26.11 -1.99
C SER A 200 -7.95 26.63 -2.43
N ASP A 201 -7.17 27.16 -1.49
CA ASP A 201 -5.84 27.72 -1.75
C ASP A 201 -4.71 26.73 -1.46
N ALA A 202 -5.04 25.53 -0.95
CA ALA A 202 -4.07 24.47 -0.70
C ALA A 202 -3.63 23.84 -2.03
N LEU A 203 -2.45 24.20 -2.50
CA LEU A 203 -1.80 23.52 -3.63
C LEU A 203 -1.01 22.32 -3.10
N VAL A 204 -1.40 21.13 -3.54
CA VAL A 204 -0.69 19.88 -3.25
C VAL A 204 -0.37 19.16 -4.55
N ASP A 205 0.92 18.96 -4.79
CA ASP A 205 1.40 18.16 -5.91
C ASP A 205 1.40 16.68 -5.52
N VAL A 206 0.59 15.87 -6.19
CA VAL A 206 0.59 14.42 -6.02
C VAL A 206 1.15 13.76 -7.26
N PHE A 207 2.31 13.14 -7.13
CA PHE A 207 2.97 12.39 -8.19
C PHE A 207 2.81 10.89 -7.93
N GLN A 208 2.20 10.21 -8.87
CA GLN A 208 2.00 8.76 -8.81
C GLN A 208 3.03 8.05 -9.67
N MET A 209 3.82 7.18 -9.07
CA MET A 209 4.78 6.32 -9.75
C MET A 209 4.36 4.88 -9.58
N GLY A 210 3.89 4.28 -10.67
CA GLY A 210 3.60 2.85 -10.76
C GLY A 210 4.56 2.18 -11.73
N ARG A 211 5.01 0.98 -11.41
CA ARG A 211 5.60 0.11 -12.43
C ARG A 211 4.46 -0.50 -13.24
N GLY A 212 4.20 0.07 -14.39
CA GLY A 212 3.25 -0.43 -15.37
C GLY A 212 3.90 -0.55 -16.73
N VAL A 213 3.39 -1.44 -17.53
CA VAL A 213 3.76 -1.65 -18.93
C VAL A 213 3.26 -0.47 -19.75
#